data_c46d9de3c32ea264a6e9240002d50616
#
_entry.id   c46d9de3c32ea264a6e9240002d50616
#
_cell.length_a   1.000
_cell.length_b   1.000
_cell.length_c   1.000
_cell.angle_alpha   90.00
_cell.angle_beta   90.00
_cell.angle_gamma   90.00
#
_symmetry.space_group_name_H-M   'P 1'
#
loop_
_entity.id
_entity.type
_entity.pdbx_description
1 polymer ?
#
loop_
_entity_poly.entity_id
_entity_poly.type
_entity_poly.pdbx_seq_one_letter_code
_entity_poly.pdbx_strand_id
1 'polypeptide(L)'
;EKRKTMGERIYQKARDMFSLQKMCETQLNIYETILNRYDFTRKTGSKYDAVIAGYYGFRNIGDEALLEAIMQDLKKYAGDVKAVVLSNNPMETRLLYSTYSINRLDLFKIVKAMKLSRMFMYGGGTLIQENTSTRSLIYYLGMMWMAKKIGLKVMLYANGIEPINKYINKKLTKKVLNMADMITLREKASKEELQKLGISMPRIIVTADPVFT
;
A
#
# COMPACT_ATOMS: atom_id res chain seq x y z
N GLU A 1 21.84 7.51 37.48
CA GLU A 1 21.74 8.80 36.78
C GLU A 1 21.83 8.62 35.26
N LYS A 2 22.92 8.09 34.69
CA LYS A 2 23.10 7.85 33.24
C LYS A 2 21.97 7.03 32.57
N ARG A 3 21.45 5.99 33.26
CA ARG A 3 20.33 5.16 32.74
C ARG A 3 19.03 5.97 32.62
N LYS A 4 18.73 6.80 33.59
CA LYS A 4 17.52 7.63 33.62
C LYS A 4 17.54 8.67 32.48
N THR A 5 18.69 9.35 32.33
CA THR A 5 18.91 10.34 31.25
C THR A 5 18.88 9.71 29.87
N MET A 6 19.39 8.46 29.72
CA MET A 6 19.33 7.72 28.45
C MET A 6 17.90 7.28 28.11
N GLY A 7 17.14 6.82 29.12
CA GLY A 7 15.73 6.48 28.97
C GLY A 7 14.87 7.69 28.55
N GLU A 8 15.07 8.83 29.18
CA GLU A 8 14.41 10.08 28.83
C GLU A 8 14.74 10.54 27.40
N ARG A 9 16.01 10.46 26.99
CA ARG A 9 16.43 10.80 25.62
C ARG A 9 15.81 9.85 24.57
N ILE A 10 15.77 8.56 24.87
CA ILE A 10 15.15 7.56 23.97
C ILE A 10 13.64 7.81 23.88
N TYR A 11 12.98 8.07 25.01
CA TYR A 11 11.56 8.40 25.06
C TYR A 11 11.23 9.67 24.26
N GLN A 12 11.97 10.75 24.46
CA GLN A 12 11.79 11.99 23.70
C GLN A 12 12.02 11.75 22.20
N LYS A 13 13.10 11.05 21.84
CA LYS A 13 13.38 10.73 20.45
C LYS A 13 12.31 9.84 19.81
N ALA A 14 11.77 8.88 20.57
CA ALA A 14 10.65 8.06 20.13
C ALA A 14 9.38 8.90 19.94
N ARG A 15 9.06 9.76 20.88
CA ARG A 15 7.91 10.67 20.82
C ARG A 15 8.02 11.65 19.64
N ASP A 16 9.22 12.20 19.39
CA ASP A 16 9.45 13.15 18.31
C ASP A 16 9.46 12.49 16.92
N MET A 17 9.91 11.26 16.83
CA MET A 17 10.02 10.53 15.54
C MET A 17 8.81 9.66 15.22
N PHE A 18 8.10 9.16 16.23
CA PHE A 18 7.04 8.16 16.11
C PHE A 18 5.74 8.59 16.81
N SER A 19 5.59 9.89 17.16
CA SER A 19 4.29 10.36 17.64
C SER A 19 3.25 10.17 16.55
N LEU A 20 2.03 9.79 16.97
CA LEU A 20 0.88 9.63 16.08
C LEU A 20 0.72 10.87 15.17
N GLN A 21 0.86 12.05 15.74
CA GLN A 21 0.73 13.31 15.02
C GLN A 21 1.79 13.45 13.91
N LYS A 22 3.06 13.12 14.20
CA LYS A 22 4.15 13.23 13.21
C LYS A 22 4.06 12.17 12.13
N MET A 23 3.54 11.00 12.48
CA MET A 23 3.24 9.94 11.50
C MET A 23 2.11 10.36 10.57
N CYS A 24 1.02 10.90 11.10
CA CYS A 24 -0.09 11.44 10.32
C CYS A 24 0.36 12.59 9.43
N GLU A 25 1.12 13.55 9.95
CA GLU A 25 1.68 14.66 9.18
C GLU A 25 2.59 14.18 8.04
N THR A 26 3.41 13.17 8.30
CA THR A 26 4.28 12.59 7.26
C THR A 26 3.46 11.92 6.17
N GLN A 27 2.42 11.18 6.54
CA GLN A 27 1.50 10.55 5.58
C GLN A 27 0.70 11.59 4.81
N LEU A 28 0.19 12.63 5.47
CA LEU A 28 -0.50 13.76 4.82
C LEU A 28 0.39 14.47 3.81
N ASN A 29 1.62 14.81 4.18
CA ASN A 29 2.58 15.41 3.25
C ASN A 29 2.89 14.50 2.06
N ILE A 30 2.85 13.19 2.24
CA ILE A 30 2.99 12.21 1.17
C ILE A 30 1.78 12.25 0.25
N TYR A 31 0.57 12.23 0.80
CA TYR A 31 -0.67 12.33 0.03
C TYR A 31 -0.75 13.66 -0.71
N GLU A 32 -0.49 14.78 -0.06
CA GLU A 32 -0.44 16.10 -0.69
C GLU A 32 0.63 16.19 -1.78
N THR A 33 1.80 15.61 -1.55
CA THR A 33 2.86 15.57 -2.57
C THR A 33 2.45 14.73 -3.77
N ILE A 34 1.73 13.62 -3.55
CA ILE A 34 1.20 12.81 -4.65
C ILE A 34 0.10 13.57 -5.38
N LEU A 35 -0.81 14.19 -4.65
CA LEU A 35 -1.93 14.94 -5.20
C LEU A 35 -1.44 16.20 -5.96
N ASN A 36 -0.44 16.91 -5.43
CA ASN A 36 0.04 18.17 -6.02
C ASN A 36 1.12 17.99 -7.11
N ARG A 37 1.96 16.96 -7.03
CA ARG A 37 2.99 16.72 -8.07
C ARG A 37 2.46 16.07 -9.34
N TYR A 38 1.41 15.32 -9.20
CA TYR A 38 0.75 14.75 -10.35
C TYR A 38 -0.49 15.59 -10.58
N ASP A 39 -0.45 16.41 -11.59
CA ASP A 39 -1.63 17.06 -12.12
C ASP A 39 -2.67 15.95 -12.37
N PHE A 40 -3.48 15.70 -11.33
CA PHE A 40 -4.65 14.85 -11.42
C PHE A 40 -5.73 15.64 -12.18
N THR A 41 -5.37 16.14 -13.36
CA THR A 41 -6.40 16.45 -14.33
C THR A 41 -7.27 15.21 -14.38
N ARG A 42 -8.48 15.35 -13.86
CA ARG A 42 -9.49 14.29 -13.87
C ARG A 42 -9.43 13.70 -15.27
N LYS A 43 -8.95 12.47 -15.39
CA LYS A 43 -9.19 11.66 -16.57
C LYS A 43 -10.70 11.72 -16.72
N THR A 44 -11.18 12.57 -17.59
CA THR A 44 -12.62 12.83 -17.78
C THR A 44 -13.27 11.47 -17.94
N GLY A 45 -14.10 11.05 -16.94
CA GLY A 45 -14.78 9.77 -16.93
C GLY A 45 -14.33 8.74 -15.89
N SER A 46 -13.35 9.01 -14.99
CA SER A 46 -13.06 8.06 -13.90
C SER A 46 -14.23 8.02 -12.90
N LYS A 47 -14.75 6.81 -12.69
CA LYS A 47 -15.83 6.53 -11.77
C LYS A 47 -15.33 6.34 -10.33
N TYR A 48 -14.09 5.86 -10.19
CA TYR A 48 -13.45 5.55 -8.93
C TYR A 48 -12.11 6.29 -8.81
N ASP A 49 -11.71 6.59 -7.59
CA ASP A 49 -10.42 7.21 -7.32
C ASP A 49 -9.32 6.16 -7.20
N ALA A 50 -9.59 5.04 -6.51
CA ALA A 50 -8.62 4.00 -6.27
C ALA A 50 -9.18 2.58 -6.39
N VAL A 51 -8.34 1.66 -6.86
CA VAL A 51 -8.50 0.22 -6.64
C VAL A 51 -7.54 -0.18 -5.53
N ILE A 52 -8.07 -0.71 -4.43
CA ILE A 52 -7.29 -1.15 -3.27
C ILE A 52 -7.23 -2.67 -3.27
N ALA A 53 -6.03 -3.21 -3.23
CA ALA A 53 -5.76 -4.63 -3.21
C ALA A 53 -4.92 -5.02 -1.99
N GLY A 54 -5.19 -6.19 -1.45
CA GLY A 54 -4.50 -6.76 -0.28
C GLY A 54 -4.93 -8.21 -0.08
N TYR A 55 -4.72 -8.71 1.13
CA TYR A 55 -5.19 -10.05 1.54
C TYR A 55 -6.52 -9.95 2.29
N TYR A 56 -7.53 -9.33 1.65
CA TYR A 56 -8.81 -9.00 2.25
C TYR A 56 -9.90 -10.04 1.98
N GLY A 57 -10.85 -10.16 2.91
CA GLY A 57 -11.97 -11.09 2.83
C GLY A 57 -11.60 -12.54 3.14
N PHE A 58 -10.48 -12.77 3.83
CA PHE A 58 -10.06 -14.07 4.34
C PHE A 58 -10.25 -14.21 5.86
N ARG A 59 -10.84 -13.20 6.50
CA ARG A 59 -11.01 -13.13 7.96
C ARG A 59 -9.69 -13.16 8.73
N ASN A 60 -8.61 -12.68 8.11
CA ASN A 60 -7.35 -12.43 8.79
C ASN A 60 -7.46 -11.08 9.51
N ILE A 61 -7.49 -11.12 10.84
CA ILE A 61 -7.72 -9.93 11.68
C ILE A 61 -6.71 -8.81 11.37
N GLY A 62 -5.44 -9.15 11.12
CA GLY A 62 -4.41 -8.15 10.81
C GLY A 62 -4.64 -7.45 9.48
N ASP A 63 -4.98 -8.19 8.43
CA ASP A 63 -5.23 -7.61 7.09
C ASP A 63 -6.55 -6.84 7.06
N GLU A 64 -7.59 -7.29 7.79
CA GLU A 64 -8.84 -6.56 7.91
C GLU A 64 -8.66 -5.26 8.71
N ALA A 65 -7.88 -5.26 9.80
CA ALA A 65 -7.55 -4.06 10.54
C ALA A 65 -6.75 -3.05 9.69
N LEU A 66 -5.84 -3.52 8.85
CA LEU A 66 -5.13 -2.69 7.88
C LEU A 66 -6.09 -2.04 6.88
N LEU A 67 -7.05 -2.80 6.34
CA LEU A 67 -8.05 -2.24 5.44
C LEU A 67 -8.90 -1.17 6.14
N GLU A 68 -9.33 -1.44 7.37
CA GLU A 68 -10.10 -0.49 8.16
C GLU A 68 -9.33 0.81 8.38
N ALA A 69 -8.08 0.73 8.82
CA ALA A 69 -7.22 1.89 9.01
C ALA A 69 -7.06 2.70 7.71
N ILE A 70 -6.82 2.03 6.58
CA ILE A 70 -6.71 2.68 5.26
C ILE A 70 -8.02 3.39 4.90
N MET A 71 -9.17 2.76 5.10
CA MET A 71 -10.46 3.36 4.76
C MET A 71 -10.76 4.57 5.67
N GLN A 72 -10.39 4.50 6.96
CA GLN A 72 -10.50 5.63 7.89
C GLN A 72 -9.57 6.79 7.49
N ASP A 73 -8.30 6.50 7.16
CA ASP A 73 -7.34 7.49 6.70
C ASP A 73 -7.81 8.17 5.40
N LEU A 74 -8.28 7.40 4.43
CA LEU A 74 -8.81 7.95 3.18
C LEU A 74 -10.00 8.88 3.44
N LYS A 75 -10.93 8.48 4.31
CA LYS A 75 -12.08 9.31 4.67
C LYS A 75 -11.68 10.59 5.42
N LYS A 76 -10.73 10.46 6.34
CA LYS A 76 -10.29 11.59 7.19
C LYS A 76 -9.47 12.63 6.41
N TYR A 77 -8.58 12.16 5.53
CA TYR A 77 -7.55 13.02 4.94
C TYR A 77 -7.77 13.31 3.45
N ALA A 78 -8.46 12.43 2.73
CA ALA A 78 -8.72 12.60 1.30
C ALA A 78 -10.21 12.86 0.96
N GLY A 79 -11.07 12.93 1.99
CA GLY A 79 -12.50 13.20 1.83
C GLY A 79 -13.29 12.04 1.25
N ASP A 80 -14.24 12.32 0.35
CA ASP A 80 -15.13 11.31 -0.25
C ASP A 80 -14.42 10.54 -1.38
N VAL A 81 -13.48 9.66 -0.99
CA VAL A 81 -12.74 8.80 -1.92
C VAL A 81 -13.58 7.61 -2.32
N LYS A 82 -13.88 7.49 -3.60
CA LYS A 82 -14.58 6.33 -4.18
C LYS A 82 -13.61 5.18 -4.45
N ALA A 83 -13.43 4.31 -3.47
CA ALA A 83 -12.56 3.15 -3.57
C ALA A 83 -13.28 1.91 -4.10
N VAL A 84 -12.53 1.03 -4.77
CA VAL A 84 -12.92 -0.34 -5.10
C VAL A 84 -11.97 -1.29 -4.40
N VAL A 85 -12.46 -2.11 -3.48
CA VAL A 85 -11.65 -3.07 -2.74
C VAL A 85 -11.69 -4.44 -3.42
N LEU A 86 -10.51 -5.01 -3.68
CA LEU A 86 -10.39 -6.39 -4.14
C LEU A 86 -10.40 -7.33 -2.93
N SER A 87 -11.43 -8.18 -2.85
CA SER A 87 -11.65 -9.06 -1.70
C SER A 87 -11.97 -10.48 -2.12
N ASN A 88 -11.64 -11.45 -1.25
CA ASN A 88 -12.10 -12.84 -1.40
C ASN A 88 -13.58 -12.99 -1.07
N ASN A 89 -14.11 -12.16 -0.16
CA ASN A 89 -15.53 -12.08 0.19
C ASN A 89 -16.07 -10.65 -0.05
N PRO A 90 -16.40 -10.27 -1.30
CA PRO A 90 -16.82 -8.92 -1.63
C PRO A 90 -18.08 -8.46 -0.91
N MET A 91 -19.00 -9.37 -0.59
CA MET A 91 -20.25 -9.03 0.08
C MET A 91 -19.98 -8.56 1.52
N GLU A 92 -19.20 -9.32 2.28
CA GLU A 92 -18.80 -8.98 3.64
C GLU A 92 -18.02 -7.67 3.67
N THR A 93 -17.05 -7.50 2.76
CA THR A 93 -16.25 -6.27 2.63
C THR A 93 -17.11 -5.04 2.34
N ARG A 94 -18.14 -5.16 1.51
CA ARG A 94 -19.08 -4.05 1.23
C ARG A 94 -19.85 -3.64 2.47
N LEU A 95 -20.32 -4.62 3.24
CA LEU A 95 -21.10 -4.38 4.45
C LEU A 95 -20.25 -3.73 5.55
N LEU A 96 -19.04 -4.23 5.76
CA LEU A 96 -18.15 -3.74 6.82
C LEU A 96 -17.62 -2.32 6.54
N TYR A 97 -17.20 -2.06 5.32
CA TYR A 97 -16.48 -0.81 4.97
C TYR A 97 -17.30 0.17 4.14
N SER A 98 -18.60 -0.11 3.88
CA SER A 98 -19.49 0.74 3.07
C SER A 98 -18.85 1.16 1.74
N THR A 99 -18.09 0.26 1.11
CA THR A 99 -17.32 0.52 -0.11
C THR A 99 -17.66 -0.47 -1.22
N TYR A 100 -17.38 -0.10 -2.47
CA TYR A 100 -17.57 -1.06 -3.56
C TYR A 100 -16.48 -2.12 -3.52
N SER A 101 -16.85 -3.39 -3.64
CA SER A 101 -15.90 -4.50 -3.60
C SER A 101 -16.19 -5.52 -4.69
N ILE A 102 -15.14 -6.11 -5.24
CA ILE A 102 -15.17 -7.15 -6.29
C ILE A 102 -14.27 -8.32 -5.91
N ASN A 103 -14.58 -9.49 -6.45
CA ASN A 103 -13.76 -10.67 -6.19
C ASN A 103 -12.35 -10.50 -6.76
N ARG A 104 -11.34 -10.77 -5.92
CA ARG A 104 -9.92 -10.61 -6.25
C ARG A 104 -9.42 -11.50 -7.39
N LEU A 105 -10.19 -12.51 -7.80
CA LEU A 105 -9.86 -13.41 -8.90
C LEU A 105 -10.67 -13.11 -10.17
N ASP A 106 -11.65 -12.21 -10.12
CA ASP A 106 -12.44 -11.79 -11.29
C ASP A 106 -11.65 -10.77 -12.12
N LEU A 107 -10.71 -11.24 -12.91
CA LEU A 107 -9.81 -10.40 -13.72
C LEU A 107 -10.57 -9.45 -14.65
N PHE A 108 -11.72 -9.88 -15.19
CA PHE A 108 -12.52 -9.02 -16.07
C PHE A 108 -13.06 -7.79 -15.33
N LYS A 109 -13.66 -8.00 -14.16
CA LYS A 109 -14.15 -6.89 -13.32
C LYS A 109 -13.01 -6.03 -12.79
N ILE A 110 -11.87 -6.64 -12.43
CA ILE A 110 -10.68 -5.92 -11.98
C ILE A 110 -10.17 -4.97 -13.07
N VAL A 111 -9.97 -5.47 -14.30
CA VAL A 111 -9.52 -4.63 -15.42
C VAL A 111 -10.52 -3.52 -15.70
N LYS A 112 -11.81 -3.81 -15.67
CA LYS A 112 -12.85 -2.79 -15.83
C LYS A 112 -12.80 -1.73 -14.72
N ALA A 113 -12.64 -2.13 -13.46
CA ALA A 113 -12.49 -1.21 -12.35
C ALA A 113 -11.21 -0.37 -12.48
N MET A 114 -10.07 -0.98 -12.83
CA MET A 114 -8.82 -0.25 -13.07
C MET A 114 -8.97 0.80 -14.17
N LYS A 115 -9.59 0.46 -15.31
CA LYS A 115 -9.83 1.42 -16.42
C LYS A 115 -10.69 2.63 -16.00
N LEU A 116 -11.56 2.44 -15.01
CA LEU A 116 -12.43 3.46 -14.45
C LEU A 116 -11.85 4.15 -13.21
N SER A 117 -10.60 3.84 -12.85
CA SER A 117 -9.91 4.37 -11.67
C SER A 117 -8.70 5.21 -12.06
N ARG A 118 -8.18 5.94 -11.10
CA ARG A 118 -6.99 6.81 -11.24
C ARG A 118 -5.74 6.17 -10.65
N MET A 119 -5.90 5.42 -9.57
CA MET A 119 -4.82 4.82 -8.81
C MET A 119 -5.09 3.35 -8.50
N PHE A 120 -4.01 2.59 -8.40
CA PHE A 120 -4.00 1.24 -7.85
C PHE A 120 -3.11 1.24 -6.61
N MET A 121 -3.63 0.78 -5.48
CA MET A 121 -2.93 0.76 -4.20
C MET A 121 -2.89 -0.66 -3.62
N TYR A 122 -1.70 -1.09 -3.22
CA TYR A 122 -1.59 -2.19 -2.28
C TYR A 122 -1.64 -1.66 -0.86
N GLY A 123 -2.65 -2.10 -0.12
CA GLY A 123 -2.92 -1.60 1.22
C GLY A 123 -2.37 -2.50 2.31
N GLY A 124 -1.16 -2.20 2.78
CA GLY A 124 -0.56 -2.84 3.94
C GLY A 124 -0.18 -4.32 3.75
N GLY A 125 0.19 -4.95 4.84
CA GLY A 125 0.59 -6.37 4.86
C GLY A 125 1.94 -6.66 4.21
N THR A 126 2.36 -7.92 4.27
CA THR A 126 3.58 -8.41 3.60
C THR A 126 3.19 -9.20 2.35
N LEU A 127 2.86 -8.47 1.28
CA LEU A 127 2.35 -9.07 0.05
C LEU A 127 3.48 -9.51 -0.90
N ILE A 128 4.62 -8.82 -0.84
CA ILE A 128 5.78 -9.07 -1.70
C ILE A 128 6.75 -9.97 -0.94
N GLN A 129 6.55 -11.28 -1.08
CA GLN A 129 7.30 -12.32 -0.40
C GLN A 129 7.24 -13.65 -1.16
N GLU A 130 8.18 -14.55 -0.88
CA GLU A 130 8.18 -15.94 -1.43
C GLU A 130 7.71 -16.98 -0.41
N ASN A 131 7.67 -16.66 0.88
CA ASN A 131 7.40 -17.61 1.95
C ASN A 131 6.01 -18.25 1.83
N THR A 132 5.02 -17.51 1.34
CA THR A 132 3.68 -18.04 1.10
C THR A 132 3.67 -18.93 -0.15
N SER A 133 4.01 -18.39 -1.29
CA SER A 133 4.17 -19.13 -2.56
C SER A 133 4.66 -18.22 -3.69
N THR A 134 5.38 -18.80 -4.66
CA THR A 134 5.72 -18.10 -5.91
C THR A 134 4.47 -17.65 -6.68
N ARG A 135 3.35 -18.42 -6.61
CA ARG A 135 2.08 -18.05 -7.28
C ARG A 135 1.50 -16.76 -6.69
N SER A 136 1.55 -16.61 -5.36
CA SER A 136 1.09 -15.39 -4.67
C SER A 136 1.90 -14.18 -5.10
N LEU A 137 3.23 -14.29 -5.10
CA LEU A 137 4.12 -13.23 -5.56
C LEU A 137 3.82 -12.82 -7.01
N ILE A 138 3.68 -13.79 -7.92
CA ILE A 138 3.36 -13.53 -9.34
C ILE A 138 2.00 -12.83 -9.47
N TYR A 139 1.01 -13.23 -8.69
CA TYR A 139 -0.31 -12.59 -8.68
C TYR A 139 -0.17 -11.10 -8.34
N TYR A 140 0.48 -10.77 -7.23
CA TYR A 140 0.64 -9.38 -6.81
C TYR A 140 1.46 -8.55 -7.81
N LEU A 141 2.57 -9.08 -8.30
CA LEU A 141 3.38 -8.41 -9.32
C LEU A 141 2.62 -8.23 -10.63
N GLY A 142 1.83 -9.22 -11.03
CA GLY A 142 1.00 -9.17 -12.23
C GLY A 142 -0.06 -8.08 -12.18
N MET A 143 -0.71 -7.91 -11.01
CA MET A 143 -1.69 -6.86 -10.80
C MET A 143 -1.07 -5.46 -10.90
N MET A 144 0.11 -5.23 -10.28
CA MET A 144 0.84 -3.97 -10.41
C MET A 144 1.24 -3.68 -11.85
N TRP A 145 1.80 -4.68 -12.53
CA TRP A 145 2.19 -4.56 -13.93
C TRP A 145 1.00 -4.18 -14.80
N MET A 146 -0.13 -4.85 -14.60
CA MET A 146 -1.36 -4.57 -15.34
C MET A 146 -1.88 -3.16 -15.06
N ALA A 147 -1.90 -2.72 -13.81
CA ALA A 147 -2.29 -1.37 -13.42
C ALA A 147 -1.42 -0.31 -14.13
N LYS A 148 -0.10 -0.50 -14.15
CA LYS A 148 0.82 0.41 -14.88
C LYS A 148 0.58 0.39 -16.39
N LYS A 149 0.29 -0.76 -16.98
CA LYS A 149 -0.03 -0.86 -18.43
C LYS A 149 -1.33 -0.16 -18.80
N ILE A 150 -2.31 -0.14 -17.90
CA ILE A 150 -3.56 0.60 -18.05
C ILE A 150 -3.34 2.12 -17.85
N GLY A 151 -2.20 2.52 -17.27
CA GLY A 151 -1.85 3.94 -17.03
C GLY A 151 -2.26 4.47 -15.66
N LEU A 152 -2.51 3.59 -14.68
CA LEU A 152 -2.78 4.01 -13.31
C LEU A 152 -1.49 4.43 -12.59
N LYS A 153 -1.65 5.32 -11.61
CA LYS A 153 -0.65 5.49 -10.57
C LYS A 153 -0.65 4.26 -9.68
N VAL A 154 0.53 3.78 -9.29
CA VAL A 154 0.69 2.58 -8.47
C VAL A 154 1.43 2.92 -7.19
N MET A 155 0.80 2.61 -6.06
CA MET A 155 1.34 2.84 -4.73
C MET A 155 1.33 1.54 -3.91
N LEU A 156 2.43 1.29 -3.22
CA LEU A 156 2.46 0.36 -2.09
C LEU A 156 2.35 1.18 -0.81
N TYR A 157 1.31 0.89 -0.01
CA TYR A 157 1.00 1.65 1.20
C TYR A 157 1.36 0.84 2.44
N ALA A 158 2.35 1.30 3.21
CA ALA A 158 2.83 0.70 4.45
C ALA A 158 3.10 -0.82 4.35
N ASN A 159 3.68 -1.26 3.22
CA ASN A 159 3.95 -2.68 3.01
C ASN A 159 5.21 -3.14 3.74
N GLY A 160 5.17 -4.39 4.23
CA GLY A 160 6.35 -5.17 4.54
C GLY A 160 6.90 -5.84 3.28
N ILE A 161 8.21 -5.94 3.19
CA ILE A 161 8.91 -6.65 2.11
C ILE A 161 9.82 -7.70 2.74
N GLU A 162 9.64 -8.95 2.34
CA GLU A 162 10.47 -10.04 2.80
C GLU A 162 11.49 -10.47 1.75
N PRO A 163 12.54 -11.20 2.15
CA PRO A 163 13.57 -11.68 1.24
C PRO A 163 12.98 -12.52 0.11
N ILE A 164 13.42 -12.23 -1.11
CA ILE A 164 13.09 -13.00 -2.29
C ILE A 164 14.37 -13.72 -2.74
N ASN A 165 14.35 -15.05 -2.77
CA ASN A 165 15.56 -15.84 -2.95
C ASN A 165 15.76 -16.32 -4.38
N LYS A 166 14.66 -16.73 -5.07
CA LYS A 166 14.73 -17.27 -6.42
C LYS A 166 15.14 -16.20 -7.43
N TYR A 167 16.13 -16.50 -8.25
CA TYR A 167 16.70 -15.56 -9.23
C TYR A 167 15.64 -14.94 -10.17
N ILE A 168 14.73 -15.77 -10.69
CA ILE A 168 13.67 -15.32 -11.60
C ILE A 168 12.73 -14.37 -10.89
N ASN A 169 12.35 -14.68 -9.64
CA ASN A 169 11.47 -13.85 -8.82
C ASN A 169 12.13 -12.51 -8.46
N LYS A 170 13.44 -12.52 -8.13
CA LYS A 170 14.21 -11.27 -7.93
C LYS A 170 14.15 -10.36 -9.15
N LYS A 171 14.41 -10.93 -10.34
CA LYS A 171 14.38 -10.19 -11.61
C LYS A 171 12.99 -9.61 -11.89
N LEU A 172 11.95 -10.41 -11.70
CA LEU A 172 10.57 -10.00 -11.93
C LEU A 172 10.15 -8.91 -10.93
N THR A 173 10.43 -9.12 -9.64
CA THR A 173 10.14 -8.15 -8.57
C THR A 173 10.86 -6.84 -8.82
N LYS A 174 12.16 -6.87 -9.13
CA LYS A 174 12.92 -5.66 -9.49
C LYS A 174 12.27 -4.90 -10.62
N LYS A 175 11.90 -5.59 -11.71
CA LYS A 175 11.29 -4.97 -12.89
C LYS A 175 9.96 -4.32 -12.55
N VAL A 176 9.10 -5.00 -11.81
CA VAL A 176 7.74 -4.52 -11.54
C VAL A 176 7.72 -3.44 -10.46
N LEU A 177 8.45 -3.61 -9.34
CA LEU A 177 8.47 -2.61 -8.28
C LEU A 177 9.13 -1.29 -8.73
N ASN A 178 10.12 -1.32 -9.63
CA ASN A 178 10.66 -0.09 -10.21
C ASN A 178 9.66 0.66 -11.11
N MET A 179 8.51 0.05 -11.47
CA MET A 179 7.43 0.74 -12.18
C MET A 179 6.47 1.48 -11.22
N ALA A 180 6.52 1.21 -9.91
CA ALA A 180 5.67 1.89 -8.94
C ALA A 180 5.99 3.40 -8.90
N ASP A 181 4.98 4.21 -8.60
CA ASP A 181 5.17 5.66 -8.43
C ASP A 181 5.63 5.98 -7.02
N MET A 182 5.15 5.23 -6.03
CA MET A 182 5.52 5.38 -4.62
C MET A 182 5.47 4.06 -3.87
N ILE A 183 6.39 3.91 -2.91
CA ILE A 183 6.41 2.80 -1.95
C ILE A 183 6.56 3.39 -0.55
N THR A 184 5.56 3.18 0.30
CA THR A 184 5.70 3.40 1.73
C THR A 184 5.86 2.06 2.43
N LEU A 185 6.74 2.02 3.42
CA LEU A 185 7.12 0.81 4.14
C LEU A 185 6.88 1.02 5.63
N ARG A 186 6.39 -0.01 6.31
CA ARG A 186 6.15 0.06 7.76
C ARG A 186 7.43 -0.09 8.59
N GLU A 187 8.54 -0.55 8.01
CA GLU A 187 9.78 -0.86 8.72
C GLU A 187 11.03 -0.64 7.89
N LYS A 188 12.16 -0.40 8.57
CA LYS A 188 13.46 -0.18 7.91
C LYS A 188 14.00 -1.42 7.22
N ALA A 189 13.79 -2.62 7.79
CA ALA A 189 14.23 -3.88 7.21
C ALA A 189 13.69 -4.08 5.78
N SER A 190 12.42 -3.74 5.55
CA SER A 190 11.81 -3.76 4.22
C SER A 190 12.51 -2.82 3.23
N LYS A 191 13.02 -1.66 3.69
CA LYS A 191 13.79 -0.75 2.84
C LYS A 191 15.13 -1.35 2.43
N GLU A 192 15.81 -2.03 3.34
CA GLU A 192 17.06 -2.73 3.06
C GLU A 192 16.87 -3.85 2.04
N GLU A 193 15.76 -4.59 2.14
CA GLU A 193 15.42 -5.62 1.15
C GLU A 193 15.16 -5.03 -0.25
N LEU A 194 14.46 -3.90 -0.34
CA LEU A 194 14.27 -3.20 -1.62
C LEU A 194 15.62 -2.75 -2.22
N GLN A 195 16.53 -2.26 -1.39
CA GLN A 195 17.88 -1.87 -1.83
C GLN A 195 18.68 -3.05 -2.36
N LYS A 196 18.66 -4.20 -1.65
CA LYS A 196 19.30 -5.45 -2.09
C LYS A 196 18.73 -5.95 -3.43
N LEU A 197 17.44 -5.77 -3.66
CA LEU A 197 16.77 -6.08 -4.92
C LEU A 197 17.08 -5.07 -6.04
N GLY A 198 17.72 -3.95 -5.73
CA GLY A 198 18.06 -2.89 -6.70
C GLY A 198 16.84 -2.10 -7.15
N ILE A 199 15.92 -1.82 -6.23
CA ILE A 199 14.75 -0.98 -6.46
C ILE A 199 15.11 0.44 -6.03
N SER A 200 15.09 1.38 -6.97
CA SER A 200 15.56 2.76 -6.77
C SER A 200 14.73 3.81 -7.51
N MET A 201 13.86 3.40 -8.44
CA MET A 201 13.09 4.33 -9.26
C MET A 201 11.90 4.95 -8.50
N PRO A 202 11.12 4.21 -7.71
CA PRO A 202 10.02 4.79 -6.96
C PRO A 202 10.53 5.63 -5.78
N ARG A 203 9.72 6.61 -5.35
CA ARG A 203 9.96 7.29 -4.08
C ARG A 203 9.68 6.30 -2.95
N ILE A 204 10.71 5.99 -2.13
CA ILE A 204 10.60 5.04 -1.02
C ILE A 204 10.65 5.80 0.30
N ILE A 205 9.63 5.64 1.14
CA ILE A 205 9.50 6.28 2.45
C ILE A 205 9.21 5.22 3.50
N VAL A 206 9.91 5.27 4.62
CA VAL A 206 9.59 4.44 5.79
C VAL A 206 8.62 5.23 6.66
N THR A 207 7.47 4.63 6.91
CA THR A 207 6.39 5.17 7.76
C THR A 207 6.23 4.29 9.00
N ALA A 208 5.02 4.19 9.51
CA ALA A 208 4.64 3.18 10.50
C ALA A 208 3.52 2.29 9.96
N ASP A 209 3.19 1.25 10.72
CA ASP A 209 2.06 0.40 10.42
C ASP A 209 0.75 1.18 10.66
N PRO A 210 -0.16 1.27 9.67
CA PRO A 210 -1.40 2.06 9.80
C PRO A 210 -2.33 1.58 10.92
N VAL A 211 -2.20 0.33 11.37
CA VAL A 211 -3.01 -0.20 12.48
C VAL A 211 -2.78 0.54 13.79
N PHE A 212 -1.67 1.28 13.92
CA PHE A 212 -1.35 2.07 15.11
C PHE A 212 -1.80 3.54 15.00
N THR A 213 -2.51 3.93 13.96
CA THR A 213 -3.09 5.26 13.80
C THR A 213 -4.57 5.28 14.17
#